data_ceede73de0d2cae4aa943e67d0dfb179
#
_entry.id   ceede73de0d2cae4aa943e67d0dfb179
#
_cell.length_a   1.000
_cell.length_b   1.000
_cell.length_c   1.000
_cell.angle_alpha   90.00
_cell.angle_beta   90.00
_cell.angle_gamma   90.00
#
_symmetry.space_group_name_H-M   'P 1'
#
loop_
_entity.id
_entity.type
_entity.pdbx_description
1 polymer ?
#
loop_
_entity_poly.entity_id
_entity_poly.type
_entity_poly.pdbx_seq_one_letter_code
_entity_poly.pdbx_strand_id
1 'polypeptide(L)'
;RHEFDAVVSERDLRETYLPAFEAGIREGGAKSLMSAYNAVNGIPASGNKMLLTDILRDEWGFRGAVVGDVDSVADIWLPKAHAYVKDAAEASAMAIKAGNDLCSGTTYKALPEALKRGLITEKELDEALRRLFVLRFQVGQFDPASRVSYRSIPISENDSPAHDQLALEVAQQSLVLLKNDGTLPWNPKDLKTVAVIGPTGDEAAALLGNYSGTPSREVTLDQSIKAKLEPLGVKVLTDCSLPMAKGYRINNQPLPEGVLFTDDSRSQQGMKGEVFNNRGFKGEPIATRTDKKIDLLWHEMYPVPHIPFRNASVRWSGVLVPQKSGEHILSLGVEGGVRLFVDDKLVIDGM
;
A
#
# COMPACT_ATOMS: atom_id res chain seq x y z
N ARG A 1 15.40 -2.69 4.09
CA ARG A 1 14.89 -3.76 4.99
C ARG A 1 15.26 -5.16 4.47
N HIS A 2 15.37 -5.35 3.17
CA HIS A 2 15.63 -6.65 2.54
C HIS A 2 17.08 -7.15 2.67
N GLU A 3 18.03 -6.26 3.00
CA GLU A 3 19.46 -6.57 3.18
C GLU A 3 19.91 -6.28 4.63
N PHE A 4 19.00 -5.73 5.46
CA PHE A 4 19.37 -5.29 6.79
C PHE A 4 19.53 -6.48 7.74
N ASP A 5 20.66 -6.50 8.47
CA ASP A 5 20.90 -7.42 9.57
C ASP A 5 20.89 -6.67 10.90
N ALA A 6 19.95 -7.02 11.74
CA ALA A 6 19.84 -6.48 13.10
C ALA A 6 20.81 -7.23 14.02
N VAL A 7 21.98 -6.68 14.22
CA VAL A 7 22.95 -7.20 15.17
C VAL A 7 22.57 -6.74 16.56
N VAL A 8 22.13 -7.67 17.39
CA VAL A 8 21.57 -7.38 18.72
C VAL A 8 22.05 -8.43 19.74
N SER A 9 22.36 -7.98 20.97
CA SER A 9 22.68 -8.94 22.04
C SER A 9 21.44 -9.75 22.41
N GLU A 10 21.63 -10.98 22.93
CA GLU A 10 20.51 -11.80 23.39
C GLU A 10 19.72 -11.08 24.50
N ARG A 11 20.40 -10.36 25.38
CA ARG A 11 19.76 -9.57 26.42
C ARG A 11 18.84 -8.49 25.82
N ASP A 12 19.34 -7.67 24.90
CA ASP A 12 18.53 -6.62 24.28
C ASP A 12 17.38 -7.19 23.48
N LEU A 13 17.61 -8.32 22.78
CA LEU A 13 16.58 -9.02 22.05
C LEU A 13 15.44 -9.40 23.00
N ARG A 14 15.75 -10.02 24.15
CA ARG A 14 14.77 -10.53 25.11
C ARG A 14 14.14 -9.41 25.99
N GLU A 15 14.88 -8.37 26.33
CA GLU A 15 14.39 -7.33 27.26
C GLU A 15 13.75 -6.14 26.53
N THR A 16 14.04 -5.95 25.23
CA THR A 16 13.58 -4.77 24.48
C THR A 16 12.70 -5.11 23.28
N TYR A 17 13.13 -6.07 22.45
CA TYR A 17 12.47 -6.31 21.17
C TYR A 17 11.37 -7.39 21.25
N LEU A 18 11.55 -8.42 22.02
CA LEU A 18 10.61 -9.55 22.10
C LEU A 18 9.44 -9.40 23.09
N PRO A 19 9.48 -8.57 24.15
CA PRO A 19 8.41 -8.54 25.16
C PRO A 19 7.02 -8.25 24.62
N ALA A 20 6.90 -7.35 23.64
CA ALA A 20 5.61 -7.04 23.02
C ALA A 20 5.04 -8.24 22.24
N PHE A 21 5.89 -8.99 21.56
CA PHE A 21 5.48 -10.22 20.86
C PHE A 21 5.09 -11.31 21.86
N GLU A 22 5.87 -11.50 22.93
CA GLU A 22 5.55 -12.47 23.99
C GLU A 22 4.20 -12.18 24.63
N ALA A 23 3.93 -10.91 25.01
CA ALA A 23 2.64 -10.49 25.53
C ALA A 23 1.50 -10.74 24.53
N GLY A 24 1.72 -10.42 23.26
CA GLY A 24 0.74 -10.72 22.18
C GLY A 24 0.39 -12.21 22.07
N ILE A 25 1.37 -13.10 22.30
CA ILE A 25 1.17 -14.54 22.26
C ILE A 25 0.56 -15.06 23.55
N ARG A 26 1.19 -14.77 24.71
CA ARG A 26 0.82 -15.37 26.00
C ARG A 26 -0.45 -14.76 26.60
N GLU A 27 -0.58 -13.44 26.53
CA GLU A 27 -1.68 -12.68 27.13
C GLU A 27 -2.76 -12.37 26.09
N GLY A 28 -2.36 -11.91 24.90
CA GLY A 28 -3.27 -11.59 23.79
C GLY A 28 -3.84 -12.81 23.06
N GLY A 29 -3.24 -13.99 23.24
CA GLY A 29 -3.71 -15.24 22.64
C GLY A 29 -3.66 -15.26 21.12
N ALA A 30 -2.75 -14.50 20.50
CA ALA A 30 -2.58 -14.44 19.05
C ALA A 30 -2.42 -15.84 18.44
N LYS A 31 -3.10 -16.08 17.32
CA LYS A 31 -3.11 -17.38 16.62
C LYS A 31 -2.29 -17.37 15.34
N SER A 32 -1.82 -16.22 14.90
CA SER A 32 -0.93 -16.09 13.77
C SER A 32 0.11 -15.01 14.05
N LEU A 33 1.29 -15.17 13.45
CA LEU A 33 2.41 -14.24 13.54
C LEU A 33 3.07 -14.14 12.17
N MET A 34 3.57 -12.96 11.84
CA MET A 34 4.30 -12.72 10.59
C MET A 34 5.80 -12.61 10.85
N SER A 35 6.62 -13.31 10.05
CA SER A 35 8.07 -13.16 10.07
C SER A 35 8.51 -11.98 9.18
N ALA A 36 9.65 -11.39 9.53
CA ALA A 36 10.14 -10.14 8.94
C ALA A 36 11.10 -10.37 7.74
N TYR A 37 11.36 -9.28 7.00
CA TYR A 37 12.33 -9.27 5.90
C TYR A 37 13.78 -9.31 6.36
N ASN A 38 14.10 -8.58 7.44
CA ASN A 38 15.47 -8.42 7.91
C ASN A 38 16.05 -9.73 8.46
N ALA A 39 17.37 -9.81 8.50
CA ALA A 39 18.07 -10.79 9.31
C ALA A 39 18.18 -10.33 10.78
N VAL A 40 18.39 -11.27 11.65
CA VAL A 40 18.77 -11.07 13.06
C VAL A 40 20.02 -11.88 13.34
N ASN A 41 21.08 -11.21 13.71
CA ASN A 41 22.40 -11.81 13.98
C ASN A 41 22.86 -12.73 12.83
N GLY A 42 22.74 -12.24 11.59
CA GLY A 42 23.17 -12.90 10.38
C GLY A 42 22.21 -13.93 9.80
N ILE A 43 21.07 -14.24 10.45
CA ILE A 43 20.11 -15.24 9.98
C ILE A 43 18.82 -14.55 9.54
N PRO A 44 18.37 -14.69 8.27
CA PRO A 44 17.11 -14.14 7.78
C PRO A 44 15.94 -14.57 8.65
N ALA A 45 15.12 -13.62 9.13
CA ALA A 45 14.08 -13.86 10.13
C ALA A 45 13.07 -14.93 9.71
N SER A 46 12.70 -14.98 8.41
CA SER A 46 11.80 -16.02 7.87
C SER A 46 12.39 -17.43 7.86
N GLY A 47 13.71 -17.58 8.04
CA GLY A 47 14.44 -18.85 8.18
C GLY A 47 15.11 -19.04 9.54
N ASN A 48 14.81 -18.19 10.52
CA ASN A 48 15.50 -18.18 11.80
C ASN A 48 14.80 -19.12 12.81
N LYS A 49 15.36 -20.31 12.98
CA LYS A 49 14.83 -21.33 13.90
C LYS A 49 14.80 -20.82 15.34
N MET A 50 15.81 -20.10 15.80
CA MET A 50 15.85 -19.55 17.16
C MET A 50 14.62 -18.68 17.42
N LEU A 51 14.24 -17.78 16.49
CA LEU A 51 13.08 -16.91 16.64
C LEU A 51 11.76 -17.68 16.53
N LEU A 52 11.60 -18.50 15.46
CA LEU A 52 10.31 -19.05 15.06
C LEU A 52 9.98 -20.40 15.74
N THR A 53 10.98 -21.09 16.22
CA THR A 53 10.79 -22.37 16.91
C THR A 53 11.22 -22.27 18.37
N ASP A 54 12.51 -22.05 18.64
CA ASP A 54 13.04 -22.19 19.99
C ASP A 54 12.37 -21.18 20.96
N ILE A 55 12.31 -19.89 20.60
CA ILE A 55 11.66 -18.86 21.41
C ILE A 55 10.14 -18.91 21.25
N LEU A 56 9.62 -18.76 20.02
CA LEU A 56 8.19 -18.60 19.80
C LEU A 56 7.40 -19.85 20.20
N ARG A 57 7.82 -21.04 19.75
CA ARG A 57 7.05 -22.28 19.95
C ARG A 57 7.41 -23.01 21.24
N ASP A 58 8.71 -23.15 21.52
CA ASP A 58 9.15 -23.95 22.62
C ASP A 58 9.10 -23.19 23.95
N GLU A 59 9.62 -21.96 24.01
CA GLU A 59 9.59 -21.15 25.23
C GLU A 59 8.20 -20.53 25.50
N TRP A 60 7.57 -19.89 24.46
CA TRP A 60 6.29 -19.19 24.66
C TRP A 60 5.07 -20.06 24.47
N GLY A 61 5.24 -21.30 23.98
CA GLY A 61 4.16 -22.25 23.80
C GLY A 61 3.22 -21.91 22.61
N PHE A 62 3.65 -21.13 21.63
CA PHE A 62 2.84 -20.78 20.47
C PHE A 62 2.46 -22.00 19.63
N ARG A 63 1.17 -22.18 19.36
CA ARG A 63 0.62 -23.30 18.60
C ARG A 63 -0.05 -22.86 17.28
N GLY A 64 -0.01 -21.58 16.97
CA GLY A 64 -0.56 -21.02 15.76
C GLY A 64 0.35 -21.14 14.55
N ALA A 65 0.00 -20.46 13.46
CA ALA A 65 0.76 -20.44 12.22
C ALA A 65 1.62 -19.17 12.08
N VAL A 66 2.79 -19.35 11.46
CA VAL A 66 3.66 -18.26 11.05
C VAL A 66 3.56 -18.07 9.54
N VAL A 67 3.30 -16.84 9.12
CA VAL A 67 3.34 -16.42 7.71
C VAL A 67 4.58 -15.57 7.46
N GLY A 68 5.30 -15.82 6.36
CA GLY A 68 6.32 -14.90 5.88
C GLY A 68 5.68 -13.63 5.32
N ASP A 69 6.22 -12.47 5.66
CA ASP A 69 5.83 -11.23 4.96
C ASP A 69 5.99 -11.40 3.45
N VAL A 70 5.32 -10.56 2.65
CA VAL A 70 5.30 -10.72 1.18
C VAL A 70 6.72 -10.85 0.63
N ASP A 71 7.01 -12.00 0.00
CA ASP A 71 8.31 -12.38 -0.55
C ASP A 71 9.49 -12.47 0.44
N SER A 72 9.29 -12.37 1.77
CA SER A 72 10.39 -12.47 2.75
C SER A 72 11.15 -13.80 2.70
N VAL A 73 10.51 -14.89 2.28
CA VAL A 73 11.18 -16.17 2.05
C VAL A 73 12.08 -16.11 0.80
N ALA A 74 11.74 -15.26 -0.18
CA ALA A 74 12.60 -15.03 -1.33
C ALA A 74 13.89 -14.30 -0.94
N ASP A 75 13.82 -13.39 0.03
CA ASP A 75 14.99 -12.64 0.51
C ASP A 75 16.09 -13.56 1.08
N ILE A 76 15.75 -14.77 1.52
CA ILE A 76 16.75 -15.74 2.02
C ILE A 76 17.76 -16.11 0.95
N TRP A 77 17.36 -16.19 -0.33
CA TRP A 77 18.22 -16.68 -1.41
C TRP A 77 18.54 -15.66 -2.50
N LEU A 78 17.76 -14.59 -2.63
CA LEU A 78 17.96 -13.61 -3.69
C LEU A 78 19.30 -12.88 -3.53
N PRO A 79 20.09 -12.71 -4.64
CA PRO A 79 21.39 -12.02 -4.61
C PRO A 79 21.33 -10.55 -4.18
N LYS A 80 20.18 -9.90 -4.36
CA LYS A 80 19.95 -8.50 -3.95
C LYS A 80 19.31 -8.38 -2.56
N ALA A 81 19.29 -9.48 -1.81
CA ALA A 81 18.80 -9.54 -0.44
C ALA A 81 19.86 -10.22 0.43
N HIS A 82 19.48 -11.22 1.25
CA HIS A 82 20.47 -11.83 2.15
C HIS A 82 21.43 -12.80 1.47
N ALA A 83 21.06 -13.40 0.33
CA ALA A 83 21.89 -14.40 -0.39
C ALA A 83 22.45 -15.52 0.55
N TYR A 84 21.64 -15.90 1.55
CA TYR A 84 22.04 -16.79 2.64
C TYR A 84 22.16 -18.26 2.20
N VAL A 85 21.29 -18.67 1.24
CA VAL A 85 21.33 -19.99 0.60
C VAL A 85 21.37 -19.84 -0.92
N LYS A 86 21.57 -20.94 -1.64
CA LYS A 86 21.86 -20.91 -3.09
C LYS A 86 20.65 -20.66 -3.97
N ASP A 87 19.48 -21.21 -3.57
CA ASP A 87 18.30 -21.23 -4.41
C ASP A 87 16.98 -21.28 -3.63
N ALA A 88 15.88 -21.17 -4.35
CA ALA A 88 14.54 -21.16 -3.78
C ALA A 88 14.16 -22.48 -3.05
N ALA A 89 14.72 -23.63 -3.46
CA ALA A 89 14.45 -24.91 -2.81
C ALA A 89 15.11 -24.96 -1.43
N GLU A 90 16.36 -24.51 -1.32
CA GLU A 90 17.06 -24.40 -0.04
C GLU A 90 16.39 -23.38 0.88
N ALA A 91 15.97 -22.21 0.34
CA ALA A 91 15.24 -21.20 1.10
C ALA A 91 13.89 -21.71 1.62
N SER A 92 13.13 -22.44 0.78
CA SER A 92 11.87 -23.07 1.19
C SER A 92 12.07 -24.08 2.29
N ALA A 93 13.08 -24.94 2.16
CA ALA A 93 13.42 -25.95 3.17
C ALA A 93 13.83 -25.30 4.50
N MET A 94 14.68 -24.28 4.44
CA MET A 94 15.12 -23.53 5.61
C MET A 94 13.94 -22.88 6.34
N ALA A 95 13.05 -22.21 5.62
CA ALA A 95 11.90 -21.53 6.20
C ALA A 95 10.91 -22.52 6.86
N ILE A 96 10.55 -23.63 6.19
CA ILE A 96 9.69 -24.67 6.76
C ILE A 96 10.32 -25.26 8.05
N LYS A 97 11.60 -25.60 8.02
CA LYS A 97 12.30 -26.14 9.19
C LYS A 97 12.43 -25.15 10.34
N ALA A 98 12.51 -23.87 10.03
CA ALA A 98 12.51 -22.81 11.03
C ALA A 98 11.13 -22.59 11.67
N GLY A 99 10.05 -23.11 11.08
CA GLY A 99 8.69 -22.97 11.59
C GLY A 99 7.86 -21.90 10.90
N ASN A 100 8.27 -21.43 9.71
CA ASN A 100 7.49 -20.53 8.84
C ASN A 100 6.54 -21.37 7.96
N ASP A 101 5.25 -21.35 8.28
CA ASP A 101 4.26 -22.28 7.75
C ASP A 101 3.70 -21.87 6.38
N LEU A 102 3.68 -20.57 6.09
CA LEU A 102 3.09 -20.00 4.88
C LEU A 102 4.04 -18.97 4.27
N CYS A 103 4.27 -19.08 2.97
CA CYS A 103 4.97 -18.06 2.18
C CYS A 103 3.95 -17.15 1.49
N SER A 104 3.91 -15.89 1.87
CA SER A 104 3.16 -14.85 1.15
C SER A 104 4.00 -14.39 -0.05
N GLY A 105 4.04 -15.22 -1.10
CA GLY A 105 4.87 -15.03 -2.28
C GLY A 105 4.95 -16.33 -3.08
N THR A 106 6.00 -16.47 -3.91
CA THR A 106 6.10 -17.59 -4.85
C THR A 106 7.17 -18.63 -4.51
N THR A 107 8.02 -18.39 -3.49
CA THR A 107 9.19 -19.22 -3.21
C THR A 107 8.81 -20.67 -2.86
N TYR A 108 7.70 -20.90 -2.14
CA TYR A 108 7.23 -22.25 -1.81
C TYR A 108 6.76 -23.08 -3.02
N LYS A 109 6.69 -22.51 -4.22
CA LYS A 109 6.59 -23.31 -5.46
C LYS A 109 7.78 -24.23 -5.67
N ALA A 110 8.91 -23.98 -4.99
CA ALA A 110 10.10 -24.82 -5.03
C ALA A 110 10.08 -25.98 -3.99
N LEU A 111 9.04 -26.12 -3.16
CA LEU A 111 8.90 -27.22 -2.18
C LEU A 111 8.96 -28.63 -2.84
N PRO A 112 8.35 -28.91 -4.00
CA PRO A 112 8.53 -30.20 -4.65
C PRO A 112 9.99 -30.54 -4.98
N GLU A 113 10.77 -29.55 -5.40
CA GLU A 113 12.21 -29.72 -5.64
C GLU A 113 12.97 -29.93 -4.33
N ALA A 114 12.61 -29.21 -3.27
CA ALA A 114 13.20 -29.41 -1.94
C ALA A 114 12.98 -30.83 -1.42
N LEU A 115 11.77 -31.38 -1.59
CA LEU A 115 11.47 -32.78 -1.25
C LEU A 115 12.30 -33.75 -2.08
N LYS A 116 12.33 -33.58 -3.41
CA LYS A 116 13.10 -34.43 -4.31
C LYS A 116 14.58 -34.46 -3.98
N ARG A 117 15.15 -33.33 -3.53
CA ARG A 117 16.54 -33.18 -3.09
C ARG A 117 16.76 -33.68 -1.64
N GLY A 118 15.74 -34.12 -0.94
CA GLY A 118 15.83 -34.55 0.47
C GLY A 118 16.15 -33.41 1.44
N LEU A 119 15.90 -32.17 1.06
CA LEU A 119 16.16 -31.00 1.92
C LEU A 119 15.10 -30.89 3.03
N ILE A 120 13.88 -31.35 2.77
CA ILE A 120 12.77 -31.47 3.72
C ILE A 120 12.08 -32.81 3.54
N THR A 121 11.26 -33.18 4.52
CA THR A 121 10.44 -34.38 4.54
C THR A 121 8.94 -34.04 4.41
N GLU A 122 8.13 -35.00 3.96
CA GLU A 122 6.66 -34.82 3.95
C GLU A 122 6.12 -34.57 5.37
N LYS A 123 6.70 -35.19 6.39
CA LYS A 123 6.31 -34.93 7.78
C LYS A 123 6.46 -33.47 8.20
N GLU A 124 7.56 -32.80 7.80
CA GLU A 124 7.78 -31.38 8.10
C GLU A 124 6.77 -30.50 7.38
N LEU A 125 6.37 -30.85 6.14
CA LEU A 125 5.29 -30.18 5.42
C LEU A 125 3.92 -30.40 6.06
N ASP A 126 3.62 -31.63 6.47
CA ASP A 126 2.35 -31.96 7.13
C ASP A 126 2.19 -31.20 8.45
N GLU A 127 3.27 -31.00 9.19
CA GLU A 127 3.25 -30.18 10.41
C GLU A 127 2.93 -28.70 10.12
N ALA A 128 3.51 -28.12 9.08
CA ALA A 128 3.20 -26.75 8.67
C ALA A 128 1.74 -26.63 8.18
N LEU A 129 1.31 -27.55 7.32
CA LEU A 129 -0.07 -27.61 6.83
C LEU A 129 -1.07 -27.78 7.98
N ARG A 130 -0.80 -28.65 8.94
CA ARG A 130 -1.66 -28.87 10.09
C ARG A 130 -1.87 -27.57 10.88
N ARG A 131 -0.82 -26.80 11.14
CA ARG A 131 -0.93 -25.52 11.83
C ARG A 131 -1.80 -24.53 11.07
N LEU A 132 -1.64 -24.44 9.77
CA LEU A 132 -2.46 -23.58 8.89
C LEU A 132 -3.93 -24.04 8.87
N PHE A 133 -4.18 -25.32 8.69
CA PHE A 133 -5.55 -25.84 8.62
C PHE A 133 -6.29 -25.74 9.95
N VAL A 134 -5.60 -25.89 11.09
CA VAL A 134 -6.21 -25.65 12.41
C VAL A 134 -6.79 -24.24 12.49
N LEU A 135 -6.06 -23.21 12.04
CA LEU A 135 -6.58 -21.85 12.02
C LEU A 135 -7.81 -21.73 11.11
N ARG A 136 -7.75 -22.32 9.92
CA ARG A 136 -8.86 -22.27 8.95
C ARG A 136 -10.11 -22.96 9.48
N PHE A 137 -9.96 -24.06 10.23
CA PHE A 137 -11.06 -24.72 10.94
C PHE A 137 -11.59 -23.84 12.08
N GLN A 138 -10.72 -23.23 12.87
CA GLN A 138 -11.12 -22.36 13.98
C GLN A 138 -11.94 -21.14 13.54
N VAL A 139 -11.67 -20.58 12.36
CA VAL A 139 -12.47 -19.48 11.80
C VAL A 139 -13.69 -19.97 11.01
N GLY A 140 -14.00 -21.27 11.03
CA GLY A 140 -15.18 -21.84 10.36
C GLY A 140 -15.10 -21.81 8.84
N GLN A 141 -13.89 -21.80 8.24
CA GLN A 141 -13.77 -21.68 6.80
C GLN A 141 -14.42 -22.84 6.04
N PHE A 142 -14.45 -24.01 6.63
CA PHE A 142 -15.00 -25.23 6.06
C PHE A 142 -16.43 -25.54 6.55
N ASP A 143 -16.97 -24.72 7.46
CA ASP A 143 -18.31 -24.88 7.99
C ASP A 143 -19.36 -24.31 7.02
N PRO A 144 -20.61 -24.83 7.06
CA PRO A 144 -21.72 -24.22 6.38
C PRO A 144 -21.89 -22.75 6.80
N ALA A 145 -22.19 -21.86 5.85
CA ALA A 145 -22.30 -20.42 6.08
C ALA A 145 -23.24 -20.09 7.26
N SER A 146 -24.31 -20.85 7.45
CA SER A 146 -25.27 -20.68 8.55
C SER A 146 -24.70 -20.93 9.95
N ARG A 147 -23.56 -21.58 10.07
CA ARG A 147 -22.85 -21.81 11.35
C ARG A 147 -21.79 -20.76 11.66
N VAL A 148 -21.47 -19.90 10.71
CA VAL A 148 -20.42 -18.88 10.84
C VAL A 148 -21.07 -17.52 10.95
N SER A 149 -21.21 -16.99 12.16
CA SER A 149 -21.91 -15.73 12.44
C SER A 149 -21.38 -14.53 11.63
N TYR A 150 -20.07 -14.47 11.42
CA TYR A 150 -19.43 -13.41 10.65
C TYR A 150 -19.83 -13.36 9.16
N ARG A 151 -20.31 -14.48 8.60
CA ARG A 151 -20.77 -14.52 7.20
C ARG A 151 -22.13 -13.85 6.98
N SER A 152 -22.86 -13.53 8.04
CA SER A 152 -24.11 -12.79 7.97
C SER A 152 -23.92 -11.27 8.02
N ILE A 153 -22.71 -10.78 8.26
CA ILE A 153 -22.43 -9.34 8.28
C ILE A 153 -22.53 -8.80 6.84
N PRO A 154 -23.48 -7.90 6.56
CA PRO A 154 -23.68 -7.39 5.21
C PRO A 154 -22.59 -6.38 4.84
N ILE A 155 -22.36 -6.20 3.54
CA ILE A 155 -21.39 -5.22 3.04
C ILE A 155 -21.75 -3.77 3.45
N SER A 156 -23.02 -3.49 3.77
CA SER A 156 -23.48 -2.20 4.26
C SER A 156 -22.89 -1.78 5.61
N GLU A 157 -22.30 -2.72 6.36
CA GLU A 157 -21.52 -2.37 7.56
C GLU A 157 -20.20 -1.71 7.24
N ASN A 158 -19.65 -1.97 6.04
CA ASN A 158 -18.44 -1.28 5.58
C ASN A 158 -18.80 0.16 5.20
N ASP A 159 -17.99 1.13 5.64
CA ASP A 159 -18.18 2.56 5.34
C ASP A 159 -19.57 3.10 5.72
N SER A 160 -20.08 2.63 6.85
CA SER A 160 -21.39 3.07 7.37
C SER A 160 -21.29 4.44 8.05
N PRO A 161 -22.43 5.19 8.16
CA PRO A 161 -22.45 6.46 8.90
C PRO A 161 -21.95 6.36 10.35
N ALA A 162 -22.13 5.20 10.98
CA ALA A 162 -21.62 4.93 12.33
C ALA A 162 -20.08 4.85 12.35
N HIS A 163 -19.48 4.23 11.31
CA HIS A 163 -18.03 4.18 11.16
C HIS A 163 -17.44 5.56 10.83
N ASP A 164 -18.12 6.37 10.02
CA ASP A 164 -17.70 7.75 9.72
C ASP A 164 -17.69 8.60 11.00
N GLN A 165 -18.72 8.48 11.84
CA GLN A 165 -18.79 9.17 13.14
C GLN A 165 -17.69 8.69 14.09
N LEU A 166 -17.43 7.39 14.15
CA LEU A 166 -16.36 6.83 14.97
C LEU A 166 -14.98 7.29 14.49
N ALA A 167 -14.76 7.33 13.18
CA ALA A 167 -13.50 7.84 12.59
C ALA A 167 -13.27 9.30 12.96
N LEU A 168 -14.30 10.15 12.93
CA LEU A 168 -14.25 11.53 13.37
C LEU A 168 -13.90 11.64 14.87
N GLU A 169 -14.52 10.84 15.71
CA GLU A 169 -14.26 10.83 17.15
C GLU A 169 -12.80 10.42 17.45
N VAL A 170 -12.33 9.34 16.81
CA VAL A 170 -10.93 8.88 16.94
C VAL A 170 -9.96 9.97 16.48
N ALA A 171 -10.23 10.62 15.34
CA ALA A 171 -9.42 11.72 14.85
C ALA A 171 -9.35 12.88 15.84
N GLN A 172 -10.48 13.29 16.42
CA GLN A 172 -10.54 14.35 17.43
C GLN A 172 -9.75 13.99 18.70
N GLN A 173 -9.84 12.74 19.17
CA GLN A 173 -9.13 12.28 20.35
C GLN A 173 -7.63 12.06 20.11
N SER A 174 -7.21 11.84 18.87
CA SER A 174 -5.79 11.65 18.53
C SER A 174 -5.02 12.96 18.39
N LEU A 175 -5.69 14.12 18.31
CA LEU A 175 -5.04 15.42 18.21
C LEU A 175 -4.45 15.85 19.54
N VAL A 176 -3.14 16.16 19.55
CA VAL A 176 -2.43 16.64 20.74
C VAL A 176 -1.95 18.06 20.52
N LEU A 177 -2.47 19.00 21.31
CA LEU A 177 -2.04 20.40 21.30
C LEU A 177 -0.76 20.55 22.12
N LEU A 178 0.39 20.57 21.46
CA LEU A 178 1.70 20.62 22.13
C LEU A 178 2.02 21.98 22.77
N LYS A 179 1.52 23.05 22.19
CA LYS A 179 1.72 24.43 22.71
C LYS A 179 0.57 25.32 22.26
N ASN A 180 0.09 26.17 23.11
CA ASN A 180 -0.89 27.20 22.80
C ASN A 180 -0.62 28.43 23.68
N ASP A 181 -0.53 29.58 23.05
CA ASP A 181 -0.35 30.90 23.70
C ASP A 181 -1.68 31.65 23.84
N GLY A 182 -2.81 30.96 23.74
CA GLY A 182 -4.13 31.55 23.77
C GLY A 182 -4.72 31.83 22.37
N THR A 183 -4.00 31.50 21.31
CA THR A 183 -4.49 31.64 19.91
C THR A 183 -5.66 30.71 19.63
N LEU A 184 -5.66 29.51 20.20
CA LEU A 184 -6.74 28.52 20.06
C LEU A 184 -7.53 28.38 21.36
N PRO A 185 -8.85 28.12 21.28
CA PRO A 185 -9.68 28.00 20.08
C PRO A 185 -9.96 29.36 19.43
N TRP A 186 -10.05 29.37 18.11
CA TRP A 186 -10.51 30.55 17.40
C TRP A 186 -11.99 30.82 17.65
N ASN A 187 -12.33 32.09 17.84
CA ASN A 187 -13.70 32.53 17.71
C ASN A 187 -13.97 32.91 16.26
N PRO A 188 -14.80 32.18 15.50
CA PRO A 188 -15.04 32.46 14.09
C PRO A 188 -15.56 33.86 13.80
N LYS A 189 -16.22 34.52 14.78
CA LYS A 189 -16.75 35.88 14.63
C LYS A 189 -15.62 36.94 14.53
N ASP A 190 -14.45 36.64 15.05
CA ASP A 190 -13.30 37.54 15.05
C ASP A 190 -12.40 37.32 13.83
N LEU A 191 -12.66 36.26 13.06
CA LEU A 191 -11.86 35.91 11.88
C LEU A 191 -12.39 36.63 10.64
N LYS A 192 -11.48 37.24 9.88
CA LYS A 192 -11.77 37.81 8.56
C LYS A 192 -11.21 36.94 7.43
N THR A 193 -10.03 36.43 7.64
CA THR A 193 -9.31 35.64 6.65
C THR A 193 -8.51 34.52 7.34
N VAL A 194 -8.56 33.34 6.78
CA VAL A 194 -7.72 32.19 7.16
C VAL A 194 -6.96 31.72 5.93
N ALA A 195 -5.69 31.37 6.10
CA ALA A 195 -4.88 30.78 5.03
C ALA A 195 -4.59 29.31 5.34
N VAL A 196 -4.86 28.43 4.37
CA VAL A 196 -4.43 27.03 4.37
C VAL A 196 -3.20 26.94 3.48
N ILE A 197 -2.05 26.66 4.10
CA ILE A 197 -0.76 26.70 3.42
C ILE A 197 -0.03 25.38 3.65
N GLY A 198 0.50 24.83 2.59
CA GLY A 198 1.33 23.61 2.65
C GLY A 198 0.92 22.56 1.63
N PRO A 199 1.84 21.67 1.26
CA PRO A 199 1.66 20.74 0.14
C PRO A 199 0.53 19.71 0.35
N THR A 200 0.18 19.42 1.61
CA THR A 200 -0.85 18.43 1.96
C THR A 200 -2.20 19.04 2.32
N GLY A 201 -2.33 20.36 2.23
CA GLY A 201 -3.55 21.06 2.66
C GLY A 201 -4.81 20.69 1.87
N ASP A 202 -4.65 20.42 0.57
CA ASP A 202 -5.74 20.01 -0.34
C ASP A 202 -5.35 18.77 -1.15
N GLU A 203 -4.66 17.83 -0.51
CA GLU A 203 -4.20 16.58 -1.14
C GLU A 203 -4.86 15.38 -0.46
N ALA A 204 -5.82 14.76 -1.14
CA ALA A 204 -6.57 13.63 -0.60
C ALA A 204 -5.67 12.40 -0.36
N ALA A 205 -4.70 12.16 -1.23
CA ALA A 205 -3.77 11.04 -1.07
C ALA A 205 -2.92 11.14 0.21
N ALA A 206 -2.69 12.36 0.72
CA ALA A 206 -1.98 12.57 1.98
C ALA A 206 -2.76 12.06 3.22
N LEU A 207 -4.07 11.86 3.09
CA LEU A 207 -4.94 11.32 4.14
C LEU A 207 -4.94 9.80 4.17
N LEU A 208 -4.45 9.16 3.11
CA LEU A 208 -4.44 7.71 2.97
C LEU A 208 -3.15 7.13 3.57
N GLY A 209 -3.30 6.16 4.47
CA GLY A 209 -2.18 5.37 4.96
C GLY A 209 -1.82 4.26 3.98
N ASN A 210 -0.71 3.57 4.25
CA ASN A 210 -0.38 2.33 3.54
C ASN A 210 -1.50 1.30 3.78
N TYR A 211 -1.86 0.55 2.75
CA TYR A 211 -2.97 -0.41 2.76
C TYR A 211 -4.37 0.23 2.98
N SER A 212 -4.52 1.51 2.65
CA SER A 212 -5.84 2.16 2.67
C SER A 212 -6.80 1.47 1.69
N GLY A 213 -8.08 1.43 2.06
CA GLY A 213 -9.16 1.18 1.10
C GLY A 213 -9.41 2.39 0.21
N THR A 214 -10.38 2.26 -0.68
CA THR A 214 -10.91 3.40 -1.45
C THR A 214 -12.03 4.03 -0.63
N PRO A 215 -11.88 5.25 -0.12
CA PRO A 215 -12.93 5.91 0.64
C PRO A 215 -14.11 6.28 -0.28
N SER A 216 -15.32 6.23 0.25
CA SER A 216 -16.52 6.70 -0.46
C SER A 216 -16.53 8.22 -0.60
N ARG A 217 -15.86 8.90 0.32
CA ARG A 217 -15.75 10.36 0.38
C ARG A 217 -14.38 10.77 0.88
N GLU A 218 -13.70 11.57 0.09
CA GLU A 218 -12.45 12.21 0.46
C GLU A 218 -12.73 13.66 0.89
N VAL A 219 -12.26 14.04 2.08
CA VAL A 219 -12.43 15.41 2.59
C VAL A 219 -11.08 15.92 3.06
N THR A 220 -10.50 16.86 2.30
CA THR A 220 -9.22 17.46 2.63
C THR A 220 -9.32 18.49 3.77
N LEU A 221 -8.18 18.89 4.33
CA LEU A 221 -8.14 19.95 5.34
C LEU A 221 -8.69 21.27 4.79
N ASP A 222 -8.32 21.63 3.55
CA ASP A 222 -8.80 22.84 2.89
C ASP A 222 -10.33 22.82 2.71
N GLN A 223 -10.86 21.72 2.19
CA GLN A 223 -12.30 21.53 2.01
C GLN A 223 -13.05 21.63 3.35
N SER A 224 -12.53 21.00 4.40
CA SER A 224 -13.14 21.03 5.73
C SER A 224 -13.15 22.42 6.34
N ILE A 225 -12.05 23.16 6.20
CA ILE A 225 -11.92 24.51 6.73
C ILE A 225 -12.85 25.48 5.95
N LYS A 226 -12.88 25.38 4.64
CA LYS A 226 -13.82 26.16 3.78
C LYS A 226 -15.25 25.88 4.16
N ALA A 227 -15.65 24.61 4.20
CA ALA A 227 -17.03 24.23 4.54
C ALA A 227 -17.48 24.77 5.91
N LYS A 228 -16.55 24.90 6.85
CA LYS A 228 -16.85 25.39 8.20
C LYS A 228 -16.83 26.91 8.34
N LEU A 229 -15.92 27.59 7.66
CA LEU A 229 -15.67 29.01 7.88
C LEU A 229 -16.31 29.96 6.85
N GLU A 230 -16.39 29.57 5.57
CA GLU A 230 -16.96 30.42 4.52
C GLU A 230 -18.44 30.76 4.77
N PRO A 231 -19.32 29.85 5.25
CA PRO A 231 -20.69 30.18 5.60
C PRO A 231 -20.82 31.25 6.71
N LEU A 232 -19.74 31.43 7.49
CA LEU A 232 -19.66 32.44 8.54
C LEU A 232 -19.09 33.77 8.07
N GLY A 233 -18.82 33.89 6.76
CA GLY A 233 -18.27 35.12 6.15
C GLY A 233 -16.75 35.23 6.25
N VAL A 234 -16.04 34.18 6.67
CA VAL A 234 -14.59 34.17 6.72
C VAL A 234 -14.02 33.80 5.36
N LYS A 235 -13.11 34.61 4.82
CA LYS A 235 -12.40 34.31 3.57
C LYS A 235 -11.34 33.25 3.83
N VAL A 236 -11.38 32.14 3.07
CA VAL A 236 -10.35 31.11 3.12
C VAL A 236 -9.45 31.21 1.88
N LEU A 237 -8.15 31.37 2.10
CA LEU A 237 -7.12 31.40 1.07
C LEU A 237 -6.37 30.08 1.10
N THR A 238 -6.09 29.53 -0.08
CA THR A 238 -5.37 28.26 -0.21
C THR A 238 -4.12 28.43 -1.04
N ASP A 239 -2.99 28.01 -0.51
CA ASP A 239 -1.75 27.84 -1.29
C ASP A 239 -1.08 26.50 -0.92
N CYS A 240 -1.33 25.50 -1.73
CA CYS A 240 -0.75 24.16 -1.63
C CYS A 240 0.35 23.91 -2.67
N SER A 241 0.87 24.96 -3.32
CA SER A 241 1.86 24.85 -4.40
C SER A 241 3.29 24.58 -3.90
N LEU A 242 3.52 24.60 -2.60
CA LEU A 242 4.83 24.36 -2.00
C LEU A 242 5.30 22.91 -2.26
N PRO A 243 6.56 22.70 -2.68
CA PRO A 243 7.08 21.36 -2.86
C PRO A 243 7.36 20.70 -1.49
N MET A 244 7.08 19.41 -1.33
CA MET A 244 7.44 18.65 -0.13
C MET A 244 8.94 18.45 0.01
N ALA A 245 9.64 18.33 -1.11
CA ALA A 245 11.09 18.22 -1.18
C ALA A 245 11.58 18.85 -2.49
N LYS A 246 12.89 19.10 -2.58
CA LYS A 246 13.49 19.66 -3.81
C LYS A 246 13.15 18.78 -5.02
N GLY A 247 12.44 19.34 -5.99
CA GLY A 247 12.02 18.65 -7.21
C GLY A 247 10.78 17.75 -7.06
N TYR A 248 10.18 17.68 -5.87
CA TYR A 248 8.99 16.88 -5.64
C TYR A 248 7.79 17.75 -5.22
N ARG A 249 6.74 17.75 -6.03
CA ARG A 249 5.46 18.41 -5.75
C ARG A 249 4.37 17.35 -5.62
N ILE A 250 3.65 17.33 -4.51
CA ILE A 250 2.49 16.44 -4.34
C ILE A 250 1.29 16.94 -5.14
N ASN A 251 1.11 18.25 -5.25
CA ASN A 251 -0.04 18.86 -5.91
C ASN A 251 0.08 18.80 -7.44
N ASN A 252 0.00 17.60 -7.98
CA ASN A 252 -0.35 17.40 -9.38
C ASN A 252 -1.88 17.43 -9.47
N GLN A 253 -2.48 18.63 -9.41
CA GLN A 253 -3.89 18.73 -9.74
C GLN A 253 -4.06 18.26 -11.18
N PRO A 254 -4.92 17.27 -11.44
CA PRO A 254 -5.19 16.84 -12.79
C PRO A 254 -5.64 18.02 -13.63
N LEU A 255 -5.30 18.00 -14.91
CA LEU A 255 -5.78 19.03 -15.82
C LEU A 255 -7.32 19.14 -15.74
N PRO A 256 -7.87 20.35 -15.60
CA PRO A 256 -9.32 20.52 -15.48
C PRO A 256 -10.04 20.00 -16.71
N GLU A 257 -11.29 19.61 -16.54
CA GLU A 257 -12.14 19.28 -17.68
C GLU A 257 -12.27 20.48 -18.63
N GLY A 258 -12.39 20.21 -19.93
CA GLY A 258 -12.55 21.24 -20.95
C GLY A 258 -11.26 21.81 -21.52
N VAL A 259 -10.08 21.34 -21.08
CA VAL A 259 -8.79 21.73 -21.66
C VAL A 259 -8.17 20.64 -22.53
N LEU A 260 -8.66 19.41 -22.46
CA LEU A 260 -8.18 18.28 -23.25
C LEU A 260 -9.21 17.90 -24.32
N PHE A 261 -8.73 17.66 -25.54
CA PHE A 261 -9.55 17.25 -26.70
C PHE A 261 -8.86 16.14 -27.46
N THR A 262 -9.65 15.31 -28.14
CA THR A 262 -9.13 14.17 -28.90
C THR A 262 -8.34 14.60 -30.13
N ASP A 263 -8.66 15.76 -30.71
CA ASP A 263 -8.05 16.31 -31.93
C ASP A 263 -8.24 17.83 -32.03
N ASP A 264 -7.66 18.42 -33.08
CA ASP A 264 -7.70 19.88 -33.34
C ASP A 264 -9.10 20.41 -33.63
N SER A 265 -10.07 19.57 -34.01
CA SER A 265 -11.46 20.01 -34.21
C SER A 265 -12.13 20.43 -32.91
N ARG A 266 -11.59 19.97 -31.76
CA ARG A 266 -12.12 20.22 -30.41
C ARG A 266 -13.58 19.80 -30.24
N SER A 267 -14.05 18.89 -31.10
CA SER A 267 -15.43 18.40 -31.05
C SER A 267 -15.70 17.41 -29.92
N GLN A 268 -14.66 16.71 -29.48
CA GLN A 268 -14.74 15.72 -28.40
C GLN A 268 -13.74 16.03 -27.30
N GLN A 269 -14.26 16.23 -26.08
CA GLN A 269 -13.43 16.42 -24.88
C GLN A 269 -12.74 15.12 -24.45
N GLY A 270 -11.51 15.25 -23.96
CA GLY A 270 -10.66 14.17 -23.45
C GLY A 270 -9.50 13.86 -24.40
N MET A 271 -8.74 12.82 -24.03
CA MET A 271 -7.66 12.30 -24.87
C MET A 271 -8.00 10.89 -25.35
N LYS A 272 -7.55 10.55 -26.56
CA LYS A 272 -7.59 9.18 -27.07
C LYS A 272 -6.59 8.35 -26.29
N GLY A 273 -7.06 7.33 -25.56
CA GLY A 273 -6.23 6.36 -24.85
C GLY A 273 -6.19 5.02 -25.62
N GLU A 274 -5.01 4.60 -25.98
CA GLU A 274 -4.74 3.31 -26.64
C GLU A 274 -4.05 2.36 -25.66
N VAL A 275 -4.68 1.24 -25.34
CA VAL A 275 -4.21 0.28 -24.35
C VAL A 275 -3.52 -0.89 -25.04
N PHE A 276 -2.32 -1.25 -24.58
CA PHE A 276 -1.52 -2.36 -25.07
C PHE A 276 -1.29 -3.42 -23.98
N ASN A 277 -1.37 -4.69 -24.33
CA ASN A 277 -1.05 -5.80 -23.43
C ASN A 277 0.45 -6.12 -23.41
N ASN A 278 1.26 -5.10 -23.28
CA ASN A 278 2.71 -5.19 -23.12
C ASN A 278 3.27 -3.84 -22.65
N ARG A 279 4.49 -3.83 -22.13
CA ARG A 279 5.15 -2.62 -21.61
C ARG A 279 5.79 -1.73 -22.68
N GLY A 280 5.77 -2.13 -23.95
CA GLY A 280 6.56 -1.47 -25.00
C GLY A 280 5.75 -0.93 -26.15
N PHE A 281 4.42 -0.78 -26.02
CA PHE A 281 3.51 -0.29 -27.08
C PHE A 281 3.62 -1.09 -28.40
N LYS A 282 3.94 -2.39 -28.31
CA LYS A 282 4.15 -3.25 -29.51
C LYS A 282 2.81 -3.79 -30.00
N GLY A 283 2.68 -3.85 -31.34
CA GLY A 283 1.47 -4.37 -32.01
C GLY A 283 0.32 -3.39 -31.99
N GLU A 284 -0.88 -3.89 -32.30
CA GLU A 284 -2.11 -3.10 -32.27
C GLU A 284 -2.61 -2.93 -30.84
N PRO A 285 -3.24 -1.78 -30.51
CA PRO A 285 -3.87 -1.60 -29.22
C PRO A 285 -5.04 -2.58 -29.06
N ILE A 286 -5.13 -3.19 -27.89
CA ILE A 286 -6.21 -4.14 -27.55
C ILE A 286 -7.52 -3.44 -27.20
N ALA A 287 -7.44 -2.16 -26.85
CA ALA A 287 -8.60 -1.30 -26.61
C ALA A 287 -8.25 0.16 -26.91
N THR A 288 -9.26 0.89 -27.35
CA THR A 288 -9.19 2.35 -27.50
C THR A 288 -10.36 2.96 -26.74
N ARG A 289 -10.10 4.06 -26.03
CA ARG A 289 -11.10 4.77 -25.22
C ARG A 289 -10.87 6.28 -25.27
N THR A 290 -11.80 7.05 -24.76
CA THR A 290 -11.62 8.49 -24.56
C THR A 290 -11.64 8.76 -23.05
N ASP A 291 -10.54 9.27 -22.53
CA ASP A 291 -10.41 9.66 -21.13
C ASP A 291 -10.60 11.18 -21.03
N LYS A 292 -11.71 11.65 -20.46
CA LYS A 292 -11.99 13.08 -20.30
C LYS A 292 -11.00 13.77 -19.37
N LYS A 293 -10.46 13.00 -18.42
CA LYS A 293 -9.47 13.42 -17.44
C LYS A 293 -8.40 12.33 -17.36
N ILE A 294 -7.14 12.68 -17.30
CA ILE A 294 -6.05 11.74 -17.03
C ILE A 294 -5.73 11.84 -15.54
N ASP A 295 -6.49 11.09 -14.76
CA ASP A 295 -6.40 10.98 -13.32
C ASP A 295 -6.86 9.57 -12.97
N LEU A 296 -5.95 8.63 -13.13
CA LEU A 296 -6.27 7.20 -13.13
C LEU A 296 -5.42 6.52 -12.07
N LEU A 297 -6.08 6.02 -11.04
CA LEU A 297 -5.48 5.20 -10.02
C LEU A 297 -5.76 3.72 -10.34
N TRP A 298 -4.73 2.99 -10.79
CA TRP A 298 -4.87 1.58 -11.16
C TRP A 298 -4.39 0.63 -10.06
N HIS A 299 -4.61 0.96 -8.79
CA HIS A 299 -4.32 0.04 -7.70
C HIS A 299 -5.06 -1.29 -7.93
N GLU A 300 -4.33 -2.29 -8.37
CA GLU A 300 -4.84 -3.63 -8.68
C GLU A 300 -6.02 -3.68 -9.68
N MET A 301 -6.44 -2.52 -10.19
CA MET A 301 -7.44 -2.44 -11.26
C MET A 301 -6.77 -2.51 -12.63
N TYR A 302 -7.47 -3.09 -13.55
CA TYR A 302 -6.97 -3.25 -14.92
C TYR A 302 -7.32 -2.02 -15.76
N PRO A 303 -6.42 -1.53 -16.64
CA PRO A 303 -6.77 -0.47 -17.60
C PRO A 303 -7.93 -0.88 -18.50
N VAL A 304 -8.08 -2.17 -18.75
CA VAL A 304 -9.27 -2.84 -19.34
C VAL A 304 -9.46 -4.18 -18.62
N PRO A 305 -10.69 -4.73 -18.58
CA PRO A 305 -10.95 -6.02 -17.95
C PRO A 305 -10.01 -7.11 -18.43
N HIS A 306 -9.53 -7.93 -17.50
CA HIS A 306 -8.66 -9.10 -17.74
C HIS A 306 -7.22 -8.82 -18.18
N ILE A 307 -6.77 -7.56 -18.25
CA ILE A 307 -5.37 -7.23 -18.57
C ILE A 307 -4.62 -6.84 -17.30
N PRO A 308 -3.60 -7.60 -16.86
CA PRO A 308 -2.81 -7.25 -15.69
C PRO A 308 -2.14 -5.89 -15.86
N PHE A 309 -2.41 -4.96 -14.94
CA PHE A 309 -1.82 -3.60 -14.99
C PHE A 309 -0.28 -3.62 -15.02
N ARG A 310 0.36 -4.63 -14.42
CA ARG A 310 1.82 -4.82 -14.43
C ARG A 310 2.39 -5.19 -15.79
N ASN A 311 1.57 -5.52 -16.77
CA ASN A 311 2.00 -5.87 -18.13
C ASN A 311 1.27 -5.05 -19.19
N ALA A 312 0.72 -3.91 -18.82
CA ALA A 312 0.04 -3.01 -19.73
C ALA A 312 0.85 -1.72 -19.95
N SER A 313 0.61 -1.08 -21.08
CA SER A 313 0.99 0.30 -21.33
C SER A 313 -0.17 1.05 -21.98
N VAL A 314 -0.26 2.34 -21.72
CA VAL A 314 -1.30 3.19 -22.31
C VAL A 314 -0.63 4.41 -22.95
N ARG A 315 -1.04 4.71 -24.16
CA ARG A 315 -0.66 5.92 -24.90
C ARG A 315 -1.87 6.84 -24.97
N TRP A 316 -1.74 8.04 -24.44
CA TRP A 316 -2.73 9.10 -24.65
C TRP A 316 -2.23 10.06 -25.70
N SER A 317 -3.12 10.42 -26.63
CA SER A 317 -2.89 11.43 -27.65
C SER A 317 -4.08 12.37 -27.75
N GLY A 318 -3.82 13.64 -28.03
CA GLY A 318 -4.86 14.66 -28.14
C GLY A 318 -4.28 16.06 -28.14
N VAL A 319 -5.13 17.04 -27.92
CA VAL A 319 -4.78 18.47 -27.93
C VAL A 319 -5.05 19.07 -26.57
N LEU A 320 -4.06 19.79 -26.03
CA LEU A 320 -4.21 20.60 -24.83
C LEU A 320 -4.45 22.05 -25.23
N VAL A 321 -5.54 22.63 -24.74
CA VAL A 321 -5.89 24.04 -24.96
C VAL A 321 -5.71 24.80 -23.64
N PRO A 322 -4.61 25.53 -23.45
CA PRO A 322 -4.39 26.32 -22.25
C PRO A 322 -5.46 27.42 -22.08
N GLN A 323 -5.94 27.59 -20.84
CA GLN A 323 -6.93 28.65 -20.53
C GLN A 323 -6.32 30.04 -20.44
N LYS A 324 -5.01 30.15 -20.29
CA LYS A 324 -4.27 31.42 -20.19
C LYS A 324 -3.03 31.36 -21.06
N SER A 325 -2.62 32.49 -21.58
CA SER A 325 -1.32 32.65 -22.24
C SER A 325 -0.22 32.83 -21.20
N GLY A 326 0.98 32.35 -21.49
CA GLY A 326 2.14 32.49 -20.61
C GLY A 326 2.94 31.22 -20.48
N GLU A 327 3.84 31.20 -19.51
CA GLU A 327 4.63 30.07 -19.17
C GLU A 327 3.77 29.05 -18.38
N HIS A 328 3.83 27.78 -18.80
CA HIS A 328 3.14 26.68 -18.15
C HIS A 328 4.16 25.65 -17.65
N ILE A 329 3.94 25.15 -16.44
CA ILE A 329 4.69 24.03 -15.89
C ILE A 329 3.82 22.78 -15.97
N LEU A 330 4.27 21.77 -16.70
CA LEU A 330 3.64 20.46 -16.78
C LEU A 330 4.32 19.51 -15.83
N SER A 331 3.54 18.74 -15.08
CA SER A 331 4.03 17.67 -14.20
C SER A 331 3.22 16.40 -14.41
N LEU A 332 3.84 15.28 -14.11
CA LEU A 332 3.21 13.96 -14.18
C LEU A 332 3.41 13.24 -12.85
N GLY A 333 2.33 12.77 -12.25
CA GLY A 333 2.36 11.78 -11.17
C GLY A 333 2.14 10.40 -11.79
N VAL A 334 3.07 9.47 -11.58
CA VAL A 334 2.97 8.15 -12.18
C VAL A 334 3.68 7.11 -11.33
N GLU A 335 3.08 5.93 -11.24
CA GLU A 335 3.75 4.70 -10.82
C GLU A 335 4.20 3.92 -12.05
N GLY A 336 5.50 3.95 -12.35
CA GLY A 336 6.08 3.28 -13.53
C GLY A 336 6.78 4.25 -14.47
N GLY A 337 7.15 3.77 -15.65
CA GLY A 337 7.79 4.60 -16.66
C GLY A 337 6.79 5.49 -17.40
N VAL A 338 7.19 6.72 -17.70
CA VAL A 338 6.36 7.69 -18.42
C VAL A 338 7.18 8.57 -19.35
N ARG A 339 6.59 8.97 -20.46
CA ARG A 339 7.10 10.02 -21.36
C ARG A 339 5.99 10.98 -21.71
N LEU A 340 6.32 12.26 -21.71
CA LEU A 340 5.46 13.33 -22.22
C LEU A 340 6.09 13.98 -23.44
N PHE A 341 5.31 14.06 -24.49
CA PHE A 341 5.65 14.81 -25.68
C PHE A 341 4.70 15.99 -25.83
N VAL A 342 5.22 17.15 -26.21
CA VAL A 342 4.44 18.33 -26.57
C VAL A 342 4.93 18.78 -27.95
N ASP A 343 4.05 18.86 -28.92
CA ASP A 343 4.37 19.17 -30.32
C ASP A 343 5.54 18.30 -30.84
N ASP A 344 5.42 16.99 -30.63
CA ASP A 344 6.40 15.94 -30.98
C ASP A 344 7.76 16.05 -30.28
N LYS A 345 7.94 17.00 -29.38
CA LYS A 345 9.17 17.14 -28.58
C LYS A 345 9.02 16.41 -27.24
N LEU A 346 9.99 15.57 -26.91
CA LEU A 346 10.06 14.94 -25.59
C LEU A 346 10.37 16.00 -24.53
N VAL A 347 9.45 16.24 -23.61
CA VAL A 347 9.59 17.24 -22.53
C VAL A 347 9.79 16.60 -21.15
N ILE A 348 9.28 15.38 -20.94
CA ILE A 348 9.53 14.61 -19.74
C ILE A 348 9.92 13.19 -20.16
N ASP A 349 11.04 12.68 -19.65
CA ASP A 349 11.46 11.27 -19.75
C ASP A 349 11.68 10.73 -18.36
N GLY A 350 10.77 9.87 -17.92
CA GLY A 350 10.77 9.15 -16.64
C GLY A 350 10.79 7.64 -16.82
N MET A 351 11.44 7.13 -17.91
CA MET A 351 11.54 5.70 -18.21
C MET A 351 12.63 5.01 -17.39
#